data_c2aacea3634f55cb47ff2c3004dfc390
#
_entry.id   c2aacea3634f55cb47ff2c3004dfc390
#
_cell.length_a   1.000
_cell.length_b   1.000
_cell.length_c   1.000
_cell.angle_alpha   90.00
_cell.angle_beta   90.00
_cell.angle_gamma   90.00
#
_symmetry.space_group_name_H-M   'P 1'
#
loop_
_entity.id
_entity.type
_entity.pdbx_description
1 polymer ?
#
loop_
_entity_poly.entity_id
_entity_poly.type
_entity_poly.pdbx_seq_one_letter_code
_entity_poly.pdbx_strand_id
1 'polypeptide(L)'
;MIDLLPTKTLYLPDQPVLIEVRGDCPPGAVLTARHLGQTQAECEVGRGVADLGRLPVGGYGVELCDPDAAVLARTAVQVAADPRAVLRYGFVVDYRPGRDLTAVADNLRRLHLTGVQFYDWAYRHADLVGGGEVYDDALGQPVSLDTVRSLIELCHEVGASALGYAAVYAVGRQEWAKWEHDALLTASGEPYALGDFLFIVDPAAEDWIAHFTADVCTAVARVGFDGFHLDQYGYPKRARRADGTPVDVARSFVTTIEQVRAALPGSRLVFNNVNDFPTWASAAAPQDAVYIEVWPPHVGLEHLAQVATRARTEAAGKPVVIAAYQHVYDSAPAQSADRATALSMATLYSHGATQLLCGEADRILVDPYYVRNHTTEPSTAALLHRWYDFLVEHDELLTAPGITEVTGSFAGSYNDDIDVTYPDTGTPVGHSATPGAIWRRITQAGDRYVMHLINLAGQGDTLWDAPRNAPAEVGAGTLKIRRAGSEPPRVRVADPDRHPRLIDVEVTLDGDFAYAQLPAPHLWQLVLIDPSRATHP
;
A
#
# COMPACT_ATOMS: atom_id res chain seq x y z
N MET A 1 15.02 21.77 -13.70
CA MET A 1 13.91 20.78 -13.71
C MET A 1 12.84 21.32 -12.78
N ILE A 2 11.58 21.30 -13.20
CA ILE A 2 10.44 21.69 -12.35
C ILE A 2 9.99 20.46 -11.61
N ASP A 3 9.60 20.64 -10.33
CA ASP A 3 9.13 19.57 -9.46
C ASP A 3 7.89 20.05 -8.70
N LEU A 4 6.89 19.20 -8.56
CA LEU A 4 5.66 19.44 -7.81
C LEU A 4 5.63 18.55 -6.58
N LEU A 5 5.37 19.15 -5.43
CA LEU A 5 5.31 18.42 -4.17
C LEU A 5 4.10 18.87 -3.36
N PRO A 6 3.11 18.00 -3.10
CA PRO A 6 2.01 18.33 -2.21
C PRO A 6 2.53 18.73 -0.83
N THR A 7 1.92 19.71 -0.18
CA THR A 7 2.34 20.09 1.18
C THR A 7 1.92 19.05 2.23
N LYS A 8 0.95 18.19 1.90
CA LYS A 8 0.47 17.08 2.75
C LYS A 8 0.33 15.79 1.96
N THR A 9 0.42 14.68 2.65
CA THR A 9 0.20 13.33 2.08
C THR A 9 -1.27 13.02 1.84
N LEU A 10 -2.18 13.72 2.54
CA LEU A 10 -3.64 13.61 2.46
C LEU A 10 -4.27 14.93 2.91
N TYR A 11 -5.35 15.34 2.26
CA TYR A 11 -6.12 16.55 2.61
C TYR A 11 -7.52 16.18 3.11
N LEU A 12 -8.07 17.02 3.99
CA LEU A 12 -9.49 16.95 4.39
C LEU A 12 -10.33 17.91 3.52
N PRO A 13 -11.65 17.70 3.38
CA PRO A 13 -12.50 18.51 2.49
C PRO A 13 -12.56 20.00 2.86
N ASP A 14 -12.27 20.36 4.11
CA ASP A 14 -12.24 21.74 4.61
C ASP A 14 -10.87 22.41 4.45
N GLN A 15 -9.85 21.68 4.02
CA GLN A 15 -8.49 22.18 3.82
C GLN A 15 -8.25 22.59 2.36
N PRO A 16 -7.50 23.70 2.12
CA PRO A 16 -7.02 24.02 0.78
C PRO A 16 -5.95 23.00 0.35
N VAL A 17 -5.97 22.63 -0.92
CA VAL A 17 -4.96 21.78 -1.55
C VAL A 17 -3.80 22.67 -2.00
N LEU A 18 -2.66 22.52 -1.35
CA LEU A 18 -1.47 23.34 -1.56
C LEU A 18 -0.35 22.51 -2.18
N ILE A 19 0.24 23.02 -3.26
CA ILE A 19 1.34 22.38 -4.00
C ILE A 19 2.55 23.29 -3.98
N GLU A 20 3.65 22.80 -3.43
CA GLU A 20 4.95 23.43 -3.54
C GLU A 20 5.50 23.25 -4.95
N VAL A 21 5.81 24.35 -5.62
CA VAL A 21 6.37 24.35 -6.97
C VAL A 21 7.84 24.74 -6.89
N ARG A 22 8.70 23.79 -7.16
CA ARG A 22 10.18 23.94 -7.12
C ARG A 22 10.72 24.11 -8.54
N GLY A 23 11.70 25.00 -8.68
CA GLY A 23 12.31 25.34 -9.97
C GLY A 23 11.67 26.55 -10.65
N ASP A 24 12.13 26.84 -11.87
CA ASP A 24 11.70 28.00 -12.63
C ASP A 24 10.54 27.66 -13.56
N CYS A 25 9.36 28.20 -13.28
CA CYS A 25 8.18 28.06 -14.13
C CYS A 25 8.16 29.11 -15.24
N PRO A 26 7.78 28.76 -16.47
CA PRO A 26 7.57 29.74 -17.52
C PRO A 26 6.40 30.66 -17.16
N PRO A 27 6.43 31.94 -17.60
CA PRO A 27 5.30 32.84 -17.41
C PRO A 27 4.01 32.30 -18.04
N GLY A 28 2.90 32.37 -17.32
CA GLY A 28 1.60 31.86 -17.79
C GLY A 28 1.44 30.34 -17.67
N ALA A 29 2.33 29.66 -16.92
CA ALA A 29 2.13 28.25 -16.59
C ALA A 29 0.91 28.08 -15.67
N VAL A 30 0.12 27.02 -15.91
CA VAL A 30 -1.12 26.74 -15.20
C VAL A 30 -1.02 25.38 -14.51
N LEU A 31 -1.35 25.34 -13.24
CA LEU A 31 -1.52 24.11 -12.47
C LEU A 31 -2.99 23.68 -12.55
N THR A 32 -3.24 22.47 -13.00
CA THR A 32 -4.59 21.91 -13.19
C THR A 32 -4.77 20.67 -12.33
N ALA A 33 -5.81 20.62 -11.50
CA ALA A 33 -6.25 19.41 -10.79
C ALA A 33 -7.39 18.72 -11.57
N ARG A 34 -7.22 17.42 -11.82
CA ARG A 34 -8.19 16.61 -12.58
C ARG A 34 -8.68 15.42 -11.76
N HIS A 35 -9.99 15.26 -11.70
CA HIS A 35 -10.65 14.09 -11.09
C HIS A 35 -11.24 13.21 -12.20
N LEU A 36 -10.87 11.93 -12.24
CA LEU A 36 -11.27 10.99 -13.30
C LEU A 36 -11.09 11.57 -14.73
N GLY A 37 -9.99 12.27 -14.95
CA GLY A 37 -9.66 12.93 -16.21
C GLY A 37 -10.33 14.28 -16.47
N GLN A 38 -11.26 14.74 -15.61
CA GLN A 38 -11.98 16.02 -15.77
C GLN A 38 -11.37 17.11 -14.90
N THR A 39 -11.16 18.30 -15.45
CA THR A 39 -10.66 19.47 -14.73
C THR A 39 -11.64 19.88 -13.62
N GLN A 40 -11.12 20.05 -12.40
CA GLN A 40 -11.86 20.49 -11.22
C GLN A 40 -11.39 21.85 -10.70
N ALA A 41 -10.10 22.12 -10.80
CA ALA A 41 -9.51 23.39 -10.40
C ALA A 41 -8.32 23.74 -11.27
N GLU A 42 -8.05 25.04 -11.42
CA GLU A 42 -6.90 25.58 -12.13
C GLU A 42 -6.41 26.84 -11.42
N CYS A 43 -5.09 27.03 -11.38
CA CYS A 43 -4.49 28.28 -10.94
C CYS A 43 -3.24 28.61 -11.74
N GLU A 44 -3.00 29.90 -12.01
CA GLU A 44 -1.72 30.36 -12.55
C GLU A 44 -0.63 30.23 -11.49
N VAL A 45 0.56 29.84 -11.92
CA VAL A 45 1.64 29.48 -11.00
C VAL A 45 2.87 30.34 -11.22
N GLY A 46 3.36 30.89 -10.07
CA GLY A 46 4.73 31.41 -9.94
C GLY A 46 5.62 30.46 -9.13
N ARG A 47 6.73 30.96 -8.61
CA ARG A 47 7.54 30.22 -7.63
C ARG A 47 6.84 30.17 -6.26
N GLY A 48 6.97 29.05 -5.58
CA GLY A 48 6.52 28.87 -4.21
C GLY A 48 5.34 27.90 -4.10
N VAL A 49 4.36 28.24 -3.28
CA VAL A 49 3.18 27.40 -3.04
C VAL A 49 2.01 27.87 -3.88
N ALA A 50 1.48 26.99 -4.71
CA ALA A 50 0.25 27.18 -5.46
C ALA A 50 -0.96 26.67 -4.66
N ASP A 51 -2.09 27.38 -4.70
CA ASP A 51 -3.32 27.06 -4.00
C ASP A 51 -4.42 26.68 -5.02
N LEU A 52 -4.80 25.40 -5.02
CA LEU A 52 -5.89 24.86 -5.85
C LEU A 52 -7.27 25.01 -5.17
N GLY A 53 -7.34 25.64 -4.01
CA GLY A 53 -8.56 25.77 -3.23
C GLY A 53 -8.98 24.45 -2.57
N ARG A 54 -10.25 24.41 -2.11
CA ARG A 54 -10.84 23.21 -1.52
C ARG A 54 -11.42 22.33 -2.61
N LEU A 55 -11.01 21.06 -2.61
CA LEU A 55 -11.51 20.08 -3.56
C LEU A 55 -12.48 19.10 -2.88
N PRO A 56 -13.49 18.57 -3.59
CA PRO A 56 -14.31 17.47 -3.09
C PRO A 56 -13.50 16.22 -2.72
N VAL A 57 -14.13 15.28 -2.00
CA VAL A 57 -13.54 13.96 -1.74
C VAL A 57 -13.24 13.24 -3.05
N GLY A 58 -12.02 12.73 -3.21
CA GLY A 58 -11.56 12.01 -4.40
C GLY A 58 -10.05 12.04 -4.60
N GLY A 59 -9.57 11.30 -5.58
CA GLY A 59 -8.20 11.33 -6.06
C GLY A 59 -8.05 12.28 -7.27
N TYR A 60 -6.96 13.01 -7.32
CA TYR A 60 -6.71 14.03 -8.33
C TYR A 60 -5.31 13.89 -8.90
N GLY A 61 -5.20 13.81 -10.24
CA GLY A 61 -3.95 14.09 -10.93
C GLY A 61 -3.73 15.60 -11.01
N VAL A 62 -2.53 16.06 -10.67
CA VAL A 62 -2.15 17.48 -10.69
C VAL A 62 -1.04 17.67 -11.72
N GLU A 63 -1.31 18.48 -12.75
CA GLU A 63 -0.40 18.72 -13.86
C GLU A 63 -0.06 20.21 -13.95
N LEU A 64 1.21 20.54 -14.07
CA LEU A 64 1.69 21.87 -14.44
C LEU A 64 1.92 21.88 -15.96
N CYS A 65 1.20 22.73 -16.65
CA CYS A 65 1.34 22.89 -18.10
C CYS A 65 1.90 24.27 -18.44
N ASP A 66 2.67 24.35 -19.52
CA ASP A 66 3.05 25.60 -20.14
C ASP A 66 1.88 26.22 -20.93
N PRO A 67 1.99 27.45 -21.48
CA PRO A 67 0.96 28.09 -22.30
C PRO A 67 0.58 27.29 -23.56
N ASP A 68 1.44 26.41 -24.04
CA ASP A 68 1.20 25.54 -25.20
C ASP A 68 0.57 24.20 -24.81
N ALA A 69 0.15 24.05 -23.53
CA ALA A 69 -0.45 22.87 -22.92
C ALA A 69 0.48 21.63 -22.83
N ALA A 70 1.79 21.82 -22.94
CA ALA A 70 2.74 20.74 -22.68
C ALA A 70 2.90 20.54 -21.16
N VAL A 71 2.85 19.29 -20.71
CA VAL A 71 3.01 18.93 -19.28
C VAL A 71 4.49 19.05 -18.91
N LEU A 72 4.79 19.96 -17.98
CA LEU A 72 6.13 20.24 -17.44
C LEU A 72 6.48 19.40 -16.22
N ALA A 73 5.50 19.17 -15.37
CA ALA A 73 5.64 18.36 -14.15
C ALA A 73 4.28 17.81 -13.74
N ARG A 74 4.30 16.73 -12.94
CA ARG A 74 3.10 16.05 -12.47
C ARG A 74 3.27 15.58 -11.03
N THR A 75 2.17 15.55 -10.29
CA THR A 75 1.98 14.86 -9.01
C THR A 75 0.52 14.46 -8.86
N ALA A 76 0.13 13.93 -7.71
CA ALA A 76 -1.26 13.64 -7.37
C ALA A 76 -1.60 14.18 -5.99
N VAL A 77 -2.89 14.28 -5.68
CA VAL A 77 -3.39 14.57 -4.32
C VAL A 77 -4.67 13.79 -4.06
N GLN A 78 -4.90 13.47 -2.80
CA GLN A 78 -6.16 12.87 -2.35
C GLN A 78 -6.82 13.75 -1.30
N VAL A 79 -8.14 13.91 -1.42
CA VAL A 79 -9.00 14.48 -0.39
C VAL A 79 -9.87 13.35 0.17
N ALA A 80 -9.81 13.10 1.46
CA ALA A 80 -10.60 12.06 2.12
C ALA A 80 -11.40 12.65 3.28
N ALA A 81 -12.64 12.18 3.43
CA ALA A 81 -13.51 12.59 4.55
C ALA A 81 -13.05 11.98 5.88
N ASP A 82 -12.52 10.75 5.82
CA ASP A 82 -11.94 10.05 6.97
C ASP A 82 -10.50 9.63 6.65
N PRO A 83 -9.48 10.24 7.29
CA PRO A 83 -8.10 9.89 7.07
C PRO A 83 -7.75 8.46 7.51
N ARG A 84 -8.55 7.84 8.40
CA ARG A 84 -8.35 6.45 8.81
C ARG A 84 -8.74 5.44 7.75
N ALA A 85 -9.63 5.82 6.84
CA ALA A 85 -10.03 4.97 5.71
C ALA A 85 -8.93 4.80 4.64
N VAL A 86 -7.83 5.56 4.76
CA VAL A 86 -6.71 5.53 3.81
C VAL A 86 -5.43 5.14 4.54
N LEU A 87 -4.74 4.10 4.05
CA LEU A 87 -3.43 3.72 4.56
C LEU A 87 -2.48 3.36 3.43
N ARG A 88 -1.68 4.33 3.01
CA ARG A 88 -0.43 4.12 2.27
C ARG A 88 0.67 4.09 3.31
N TYR A 89 1.18 2.89 3.57
CA TYR A 89 2.02 2.63 4.73
C TYR A 89 3.49 2.64 4.34
N GLY A 90 4.28 3.42 5.07
CA GLY A 90 5.73 3.52 4.93
C GLY A 90 6.45 3.13 6.22
N PHE A 91 7.78 3.26 6.23
CA PHE A 91 8.61 2.92 7.38
C PHE A 91 9.69 3.97 7.66
N VAL A 92 10.15 4.02 8.90
CA VAL A 92 11.41 4.64 9.33
C VAL A 92 12.14 3.71 10.29
N VAL A 93 13.48 3.74 10.29
CA VAL A 93 14.31 2.79 11.03
C VAL A 93 15.60 3.41 11.57
N ASP A 94 16.03 4.57 11.11
CA ASP A 94 17.24 5.24 11.58
C ASP A 94 16.89 6.34 12.59
N TYR A 95 17.21 6.11 13.87
CA TYR A 95 16.93 7.03 14.98
C TYR A 95 18.20 7.56 15.65
N ARG A 96 19.34 7.50 14.98
CA ARG A 96 20.61 7.99 15.54
C ARG A 96 20.54 9.49 15.87
N PRO A 97 21.22 9.94 16.95
CA PRO A 97 21.25 11.35 17.33
C PRO A 97 21.76 12.26 16.21
N GLY A 98 21.10 13.42 16.00
CA GLY A 98 21.53 14.45 15.04
C GLY A 98 21.37 14.08 13.57
N ARG A 99 20.53 13.13 13.24
CA ARG A 99 20.17 12.77 11.86
C ARG A 99 19.50 13.95 11.14
N ASP A 100 19.85 14.18 9.86
CA ASP A 100 19.09 15.07 8.98
C ASP A 100 17.76 14.41 8.55
N LEU A 101 16.65 15.10 8.83
CA LEU A 101 15.29 14.60 8.57
C LEU A 101 14.65 15.21 7.31
N THR A 102 15.30 16.16 6.64
CA THR A 102 14.73 16.92 5.51
C THR A 102 14.28 16.00 4.38
N ALA A 103 15.10 15.02 4.02
CA ALA A 103 14.77 14.08 2.96
C ALA A 103 13.60 13.15 3.31
N VAL A 104 13.37 12.86 4.59
CA VAL A 104 12.26 12.02 5.04
C VAL A 104 10.93 12.70 4.78
N ALA A 105 10.77 13.98 5.16
CA ALA A 105 9.55 14.77 4.91
C ALA A 105 9.19 14.82 3.42
N ASP A 106 10.16 15.13 2.58
CA ASP A 106 9.97 15.19 1.13
C ASP A 106 9.54 13.85 0.57
N ASN A 107 10.16 12.75 1.02
CA ASN A 107 9.82 11.41 0.55
C ASN A 107 8.41 10.98 0.98
N LEU A 108 8.00 11.25 2.23
CA LEU A 108 6.64 10.96 2.71
C LEU A 108 5.59 11.68 1.86
N ARG A 109 5.80 12.96 1.54
CA ARG A 109 4.90 13.75 0.69
C ARG A 109 4.87 13.24 -0.74
N ARG A 110 6.03 12.89 -1.31
CA ARG A 110 6.22 12.44 -2.68
C ARG A 110 5.58 11.07 -2.96
N LEU A 111 5.61 10.20 -1.96
CA LEU A 111 4.96 8.88 -2.00
C LEU A 111 3.57 8.89 -1.33
N HIS A 112 3.07 10.06 -0.93
CA HIS A 112 1.74 10.23 -0.31
C HIS A 112 1.49 9.27 0.86
N LEU A 113 2.51 8.99 1.68
CA LEU A 113 2.42 8.03 2.77
C LEU A 113 1.59 8.60 3.92
N THR A 114 0.46 7.96 4.23
CA THR A 114 -0.51 8.43 5.24
C THR A 114 -0.31 7.78 6.61
N GLY A 115 0.57 6.80 6.70
CA GLY A 115 1.00 6.19 7.95
C GLY A 115 2.44 5.71 7.84
N VAL A 116 3.17 5.78 8.94
CA VAL A 116 4.59 5.41 9.00
C VAL A 116 4.82 4.49 10.19
N GLN A 117 5.36 3.31 9.91
CA GLN A 117 5.82 2.37 10.92
C GLN A 117 7.21 2.79 11.42
N PHE A 118 7.32 3.00 12.70
CA PHE A 118 8.60 3.21 13.39
C PHE A 118 9.13 1.84 13.82
N TYR A 119 9.91 1.22 12.95
CA TYR A 119 10.43 -0.13 13.16
C TYR A 119 11.55 -0.12 14.20
N ASP A 120 11.51 -1.04 15.19
CA ASP A 120 12.55 -1.25 16.23
C ASP A 120 13.06 0.03 16.92
N TRP A 121 12.16 1.00 17.17
CA TRP A 121 12.46 2.22 17.92
C TRP A 121 12.61 1.95 19.42
N ALA A 122 12.09 0.82 19.94
CA ALA A 122 11.94 0.55 21.36
C ALA A 122 13.25 0.11 22.02
N TYR A 123 13.38 0.37 23.34
CA TYR A 123 14.54 -0.08 24.10
C TYR A 123 14.65 -1.61 24.12
N ARG A 124 13.56 -2.29 24.48
CA ARG A 124 13.44 -3.76 24.50
C ARG A 124 12.02 -4.16 24.15
N HIS A 125 11.80 -5.40 23.76
CA HIS A 125 10.47 -5.89 23.41
C HIS A 125 9.50 -5.97 24.60
N ALA A 126 10.01 -6.22 25.80
CA ALA A 126 9.25 -6.26 27.04
C ALA A 126 9.45 -5.02 27.94
N ASP A 127 10.04 -3.96 27.40
CA ASP A 127 10.22 -2.65 28.06
C ASP A 127 10.48 -1.59 26.98
N LEU A 128 9.41 -1.01 26.43
CA LEU A 128 9.50 -0.15 25.24
C LEU A 128 10.30 1.15 25.51
N VAL A 129 10.19 1.71 26.72
CA VAL A 129 10.71 3.05 27.05
C VAL A 129 11.69 3.11 28.21
N GLY A 130 12.17 1.96 28.71
CA GLY A 130 13.07 1.87 29.88
C GLY A 130 14.51 2.30 29.64
N GLY A 131 14.93 2.48 28.37
CA GLY A 131 16.31 2.81 28.00
C GLY A 131 16.76 4.26 28.27
N GLY A 132 15.84 5.15 28.70
CA GLY A 132 16.11 6.58 28.85
C GLY A 132 16.00 7.33 27.52
N GLU A 133 16.74 8.44 27.36
CA GLU A 133 16.64 9.30 26.17
C GLU A 133 17.55 8.84 25.00
N VAL A 134 18.62 8.09 25.32
CA VAL A 134 19.54 7.53 24.30
C VAL A 134 19.92 6.12 24.73
N TYR A 135 19.80 5.16 23.84
CA TYR A 135 20.08 3.75 24.09
C TYR A 135 20.41 3.01 22.78
N ASP A 136 20.88 1.78 22.89
CA ASP A 136 20.88 0.83 21.79
C ASP A 136 19.62 -0.05 21.87
N ASP A 137 18.92 -0.24 20.75
CA ASP A 137 17.76 -1.12 20.65
C ASP A 137 18.12 -2.62 20.89
N ALA A 138 17.16 -3.52 20.72
CA ALA A 138 17.39 -4.96 20.89
C ALA A 138 18.33 -5.55 19.82
N LEU A 139 18.53 -4.89 18.68
CA LEU A 139 19.43 -5.27 17.59
C LEU A 139 20.77 -4.54 17.63
N GLY A 140 21.01 -3.70 18.65
CA GLY A 140 22.24 -2.92 18.83
C GLY A 140 22.34 -1.68 17.96
N GLN A 141 21.20 -1.15 17.46
CA GLN A 141 21.16 0.11 16.71
C GLN A 141 21.01 1.30 17.68
N PRO A 142 21.70 2.42 17.44
CA PRO A 142 21.60 3.61 18.30
C PRO A 142 20.24 4.30 18.11
N VAL A 143 19.55 4.55 19.22
CA VAL A 143 18.26 5.25 19.26
C VAL A 143 18.35 6.48 20.16
N SER A 144 17.86 7.60 19.65
CA SER A 144 17.56 8.82 20.39
C SER A 144 16.06 9.07 20.39
N LEU A 145 15.43 9.14 21.55
CA LEU A 145 14.01 9.50 21.65
C LEU A 145 13.71 10.91 21.13
N ASP A 146 14.68 11.82 21.18
CA ASP A 146 14.56 13.15 20.59
C ASP A 146 14.41 13.05 19.05
N THR A 147 15.22 12.19 18.39
CA THR A 147 15.10 11.93 16.95
C THR A 147 13.75 11.23 16.62
N VAL A 148 13.31 10.29 17.47
CA VAL A 148 12.00 9.62 17.29
C VAL A 148 10.86 10.65 17.35
N ARG A 149 10.86 11.54 18.37
CA ARG A 149 9.85 12.61 18.51
C ARG A 149 9.88 13.58 17.33
N SER A 150 11.07 14.00 16.89
CA SER A 150 11.21 14.88 15.71
C SER A 150 10.65 14.23 14.44
N LEU A 151 10.82 12.92 14.24
CA LEU A 151 10.22 12.17 13.13
C LEU A 151 8.69 12.09 13.26
N ILE A 152 8.16 11.95 14.49
CA ILE A 152 6.71 11.96 14.74
C ILE A 152 6.12 13.34 14.40
N GLU A 153 6.75 14.43 14.89
CA GLU A 153 6.34 15.80 14.57
C GLU A 153 6.33 16.04 13.06
N LEU A 154 7.38 15.59 12.37
CA LEU A 154 7.47 15.66 10.91
C LEU A 154 6.33 14.87 10.21
N CYS A 155 5.98 13.68 10.69
CA CYS A 155 4.83 12.95 10.19
C CYS A 155 3.54 13.77 10.34
N HIS A 156 3.32 14.39 11.50
CA HIS A 156 2.15 15.23 11.76
C HIS A 156 2.11 16.47 10.86
N GLU A 157 3.24 17.14 10.64
CA GLU A 157 3.35 18.30 9.75
C GLU A 157 2.90 17.98 8.32
N VAL A 158 3.27 16.80 7.81
CA VAL A 158 2.90 16.37 6.45
C VAL A 158 1.54 15.64 6.40
N GLY A 159 0.87 15.45 7.54
CA GLY A 159 -0.45 14.81 7.62
C GLY A 159 -0.42 13.27 7.62
N ALA A 160 0.70 12.66 8.00
CA ALA A 160 0.83 11.22 8.21
C ALA A 160 0.71 10.84 9.69
N SER A 161 0.25 9.63 9.98
CA SER A 161 0.23 9.05 11.33
C SER A 161 1.53 8.31 11.63
N ALA A 162 2.07 8.48 12.83
CA ALA A 162 3.25 7.77 13.32
C ALA A 162 2.85 6.59 14.21
N LEU A 163 3.21 5.35 13.81
CA LEU A 163 2.89 4.13 14.53
C LEU A 163 4.15 3.45 15.07
N GLY A 164 4.25 3.32 16.40
CA GLY A 164 5.33 2.59 17.02
C GLY A 164 5.22 1.09 16.74
N TYR A 165 6.31 0.44 16.43
CA TYR A 165 6.38 -1.02 16.34
C TYR A 165 6.39 -1.64 17.75
N ALA A 166 5.62 -2.71 17.95
CA ALA A 166 5.67 -3.51 19.17
C ALA A 166 5.37 -4.98 18.88
N ALA A 167 6.30 -5.87 19.22
CA ALA A 167 6.09 -7.31 19.14
C ALA A 167 5.20 -7.78 20.29
N VAL A 168 4.00 -8.31 19.97
CA VAL A 168 2.94 -8.56 20.97
C VAL A 168 3.26 -9.67 21.98
N TYR A 169 4.30 -10.48 21.76
CA TYR A 169 4.56 -11.68 22.56
C TYR A 169 6.05 -12.05 22.66
N ALA A 170 6.93 -11.10 22.38
CA ALA A 170 8.37 -11.33 22.39
C ALA A 170 9.03 -10.79 23.65
N VAL A 171 9.88 -11.61 24.26
CA VAL A 171 10.64 -11.29 25.47
C VAL A 171 12.11 -11.55 25.24
N GLY A 172 12.96 -10.54 25.46
CA GLY A 172 14.41 -10.67 25.38
C GLY A 172 15.00 -11.55 26.49
N ARG A 173 16.24 -12.01 26.30
CA ARG A 173 16.94 -12.83 27.29
C ARG A 173 17.06 -12.18 28.66
N GLN A 174 17.22 -10.85 28.69
CA GLN A 174 17.42 -10.10 29.95
C GLN A 174 16.14 -10.06 30.80
N GLU A 175 14.98 -10.03 30.14
CA GLU A 175 13.67 -9.95 30.77
C GLU A 175 13.04 -11.33 30.98
N TRP A 176 13.61 -12.41 30.38
CA TRP A 176 13.02 -13.74 30.31
C TRP A 176 12.61 -14.31 31.67
N ALA A 177 13.48 -14.25 32.68
CA ALA A 177 13.20 -14.78 34.02
C ALA A 177 11.93 -14.22 34.68
N LYS A 178 11.50 -13.02 34.25
CA LYS A 178 10.26 -12.39 34.72
C LYS A 178 9.02 -13.00 34.05
N TRP A 179 9.15 -13.47 32.80
CA TRP A 179 8.03 -13.84 31.94
C TRP A 179 7.96 -15.33 31.56
N GLU A 180 8.91 -16.14 32.01
CA GLU A 180 9.00 -17.58 31.68
C GLU A 180 7.76 -18.38 32.07
N HIS A 181 6.98 -17.91 33.06
CA HIS A 181 5.75 -18.56 33.50
C HIS A 181 4.62 -18.44 32.46
N ASP A 182 4.66 -17.43 31.58
CA ASP A 182 3.71 -17.23 30.49
C ASP A 182 4.20 -17.81 29.15
N ALA A 183 5.33 -18.52 29.16
CA ALA A 183 5.94 -19.11 27.97
C ALA A 183 4.98 -19.98 27.17
N LEU A 184 5.01 -19.85 25.86
CA LEU A 184 4.43 -20.82 24.95
C LEU A 184 5.43 -21.96 24.71
N LEU A 185 5.03 -23.18 25.03
CA LEU A 185 5.89 -24.37 24.99
C LEU A 185 5.63 -25.23 23.76
N THR A 186 6.71 -25.78 23.21
CA THR A 186 6.70 -26.84 22.19
C THR A 186 6.16 -28.15 22.77
N ALA A 187 5.94 -29.14 21.93
CA ALA A 187 5.54 -30.48 22.37
C ALA A 187 6.57 -31.17 23.27
N SER A 188 7.86 -30.80 23.18
CA SER A 188 8.93 -31.28 24.03
C SER A 188 9.05 -30.55 25.37
N GLY A 189 8.27 -29.46 25.56
CA GLY A 189 8.30 -28.66 26.78
C GLY A 189 9.31 -27.51 26.75
N GLU A 190 9.99 -27.27 25.63
CA GLU A 190 10.91 -26.15 25.47
C GLU A 190 10.15 -24.89 25.06
N PRO A 191 10.54 -23.69 25.50
CA PRO A 191 9.93 -22.44 25.04
C PRO A 191 10.08 -22.25 23.53
N TYR A 192 9.03 -21.76 22.88
CA TYR A 192 9.17 -21.21 21.54
C TYR A 192 10.05 -19.96 21.56
N ALA A 193 10.88 -19.79 20.54
CA ALA A 193 11.81 -18.68 20.42
C ALA A 193 12.01 -18.26 18.97
N LEU A 194 12.39 -16.99 18.76
CA LEU A 194 12.91 -16.47 17.49
C LEU A 194 14.44 -16.42 17.59
N GLY A 195 15.11 -17.32 16.90
CA GLY A 195 16.54 -17.53 17.09
C GLY A 195 16.88 -17.82 18.56
N ASP A 196 18.00 -17.28 19.02
CA ASP A 196 18.47 -17.40 20.42
C ASP A 196 18.29 -16.12 21.21
N PHE A 197 17.57 -15.12 20.74
CA PHE A 197 17.52 -13.80 21.36
C PHE A 197 16.14 -13.39 21.87
N LEU A 198 15.04 -13.95 21.34
CA LEU A 198 13.68 -13.68 21.80
C LEU A 198 12.95 -14.97 22.14
N PHE A 199 12.24 -14.96 23.27
CA PHE A 199 11.32 -16.01 23.68
C PHE A 199 9.88 -15.56 23.46
N ILE A 200 8.97 -16.53 23.26
CA ILE A 200 7.57 -16.28 22.93
C ILE A 200 6.69 -16.64 24.13
N VAL A 201 5.89 -15.68 24.58
CA VAL A 201 4.90 -15.83 25.64
C VAL A 201 3.47 -15.84 25.06
N ASP A 202 2.48 -16.27 25.83
CA ASP A 202 1.07 -16.17 25.45
C ASP A 202 0.65 -14.68 25.50
N PRO A 203 0.34 -14.05 24.35
CA PRO A 203 -0.01 -12.63 24.32
C PRO A 203 -1.31 -12.31 25.05
N ALA A 204 -2.14 -13.30 25.41
CA ALA A 204 -3.34 -13.16 26.21
C ALA A 204 -3.18 -13.61 27.67
N ALA A 205 -1.97 -13.97 28.10
CA ALA A 205 -1.71 -14.26 29.51
C ALA A 205 -1.99 -13.01 30.37
N GLU A 206 -2.63 -13.17 31.53
CA GLU A 206 -3.15 -12.05 32.33
C GLU A 206 -2.06 -11.05 32.70
N ASP A 207 -0.92 -11.55 33.22
CA ASP A 207 0.19 -10.69 33.64
C ASP A 207 0.88 -10.03 32.45
N TRP A 208 1.10 -10.78 31.36
CA TRP A 208 1.71 -10.27 30.16
C TRP A 208 0.87 -9.18 29.48
N ILE A 209 -0.42 -9.44 29.24
CA ILE A 209 -1.27 -8.48 28.51
C ILE A 209 -1.49 -7.19 29.33
N ALA A 210 -1.58 -7.29 30.65
CA ALA A 210 -1.65 -6.13 31.53
C ALA A 210 -0.37 -5.28 31.41
N HIS A 211 0.79 -5.93 31.43
CA HIS A 211 2.09 -5.28 31.24
C HIS A 211 2.21 -4.65 29.85
N PHE A 212 1.99 -5.43 28.79
CA PHE A 212 2.09 -4.96 27.40
C PHE A 212 1.18 -3.76 27.12
N THR A 213 -0.06 -3.82 27.62
CA THR A 213 -1.01 -2.72 27.48
C THR A 213 -0.55 -1.46 28.21
N ALA A 214 -0.01 -1.60 29.42
CA ALA A 214 0.55 -0.47 30.17
C ALA A 214 1.77 0.14 29.49
N ASP A 215 2.61 -0.70 28.89
CA ASP A 215 3.83 -0.27 28.20
C ASP A 215 3.53 0.50 26.91
N VAL A 216 2.60 0.03 26.07
CA VAL A 216 2.16 0.79 24.87
C VAL A 216 1.45 2.09 25.25
N CYS A 217 0.67 2.13 26.35
CA CYS A 217 0.09 3.38 26.86
C CYS A 217 1.17 4.37 27.30
N THR A 218 2.20 3.87 27.99
CA THR A 218 3.35 4.69 28.42
C THR A 218 4.11 5.25 27.23
N ALA A 219 4.31 4.44 26.20
CA ALA A 219 4.97 4.85 24.96
C ALA A 219 4.19 5.96 24.23
N VAL A 220 2.86 5.84 24.09
CA VAL A 220 2.01 6.91 23.54
C VAL A 220 2.19 8.21 24.35
N ALA A 221 2.10 8.12 25.67
CA ALA A 221 2.15 9.29 26.54
C ALA A 221 3.53 9.99 26.56
N ARG A 222 4.64 9.23 26.47
CA ARG A 222 6.01 9.74 26.57
C ARG A 222 6.63 10.12 25.23
N VAL A 223 6.31 9.40 24.18
CA VAL A 223 6.96 9.52 22.86
C VAL A 223 6.09 10.29 21.88
N GLY A 224 4.76 10.09 21.92
CA GLY A 224 3.79 10.83 21.10
C GLY A 224 3.26 10.07 19.89
N PHE A 225 3.38 8.74 19.83
CA PHE A 225 2.83 7.93 18.75
C PHE A 225 1.30 8.07 18.63
N ASP A 226 0.78 8.04 17.41
CA ASP A 226 -0.66 7.99 17.11
C ASP A 226 -1.26 6.60 17.35
N GLY A 227 -0.44 5.60 17.52
CA GLY A 227 -0.82 4.22 17.74
C GLY A 227 0.30 3.23 17.52
N PHE A 228 -0.06 1.99 17.22
CA PHE A 228 0.92 0.91 17.12
C PHE A 228 0.73 0.01 15.91
N HIS A 229 1.88 -0.44 15.38
CA HIS A 229 2.01 -1.64 14.59
C HIS A 229 2.29 -2.81 15.53
N LEU A 230 1.32 -3.69 15.70
CA LEU A 230 1.36 -4.87 16.55
C LEU A 230 1.88 -6.06 15.75
N ASP A 231 3.10 -6.49 16.04
CA ASP A 231 3.79 -7.52 15.27
C ASP A 231 3.82 -8.89 15.94
N GLN A 232 3.95 -9.93 15.12
CA GLN A 232 4.12 -11.33 15.52
C GLN A 232 4.91 -12.09 14.44
N TYR A 233 5.38 -13.31 14.74
CA TYR A 233 6.34 -14.04 13.89
C TYR A 233 5.76 -15.25 13.13
N GLY A 234 4.41 -15.37 13.05
CA GLY A 234 3.73 -16.44 12.34
C GLY A 234 3.67 -17.78 13.06
N TYR A 235 4.25 -17.90 14.24
CA TYR A 235 4.26 -19.12 15.06
C TYR A 235 4.37 -18.80 16.56
N PRO A 236 4.01 -19.78 17.45
CA PRO A 236 3.26 -20.97 17.13
C PRO A 236 1.80 -20.64 16.78
N LYS A 237 1.10 -21.57 16.13
CA LYS A 237 -0.36 -21.41 15.89
C LYS A 237 -1.17 -22.02 17.04
N ARG A 238 -0.63 -23.04 17.66
CA ARG A 238 -1.13 -23.70 18.88
C ARG A 238 0.03 -24.08 19.76
N ALA A 239 -0.12 -23.94 21.07
CA ALA A 239 0.89 -24.25 22.06
C ALA A 239 0.27 -24.69 23.38
N ARG A 240 1.09 -24.87 24.42
CA ARG A 240 0.70 -25.04 25.80
C ARG A 240 1.50 -24.09 26.66
N ARG A 241 0.91 -23.63 27.78
CA ARG A 241 1.65 -22.97 28.85
C ARG A 241 2.35 -23.99 29.73
N ALA A 242 3.21 -23.54 30.65
CA ALA A 242 3.92 -24.37 31.61
C ALA A 242 2.99 -25.18 32.53
N ASP A 243 1.79 -24.67 32.84
CA ASP A 243 0.76 -25.36 33.61
C ASP A 243 -0.02 -26.42 32.81
N GLY A 244 0.31 -26.59 31.50
CA GLY A 244 -0.34 -27.52 30.59
C GLY A 244 -1.61 -26.96 29.89
N THR A 245 -2.01 -25.73 30.17
CA THR A 245 -3.16 -25.08 29.51
C THR A 245 -2.93 -24.97 28.00
N PRO A 246 -3.83 -25.52 27.15
CA PRO A 246 -3.74 -25.37 25.71
C PRO A 246 -4.06 -23.94 25.29
N VAL A 247 -3.27 -23.40 24.35
CA VAL A 247 -3.42 -22.03 23.81
C VAL A 247 -3.71 -22.09 22.32
N ASP A 248 -4.78 -21.43 21.90
CA ASP A 248 -5.06 -21.07 20.51
C ASP A 248 -4.53 -19.65 20.26
N VAL A 249 -3.35 -19.55 19.64
CA VAL A 249 -2.64 -18.27 19.51
C VAL A 249 -3.39 -17.28 18.62
N ALA A 250 -4.18 -17.75 17.66
CA ALA A 250 -5.04 -16.87 16.87
C ALA A 250 -6.04 -16.11 17.75
N ARG A 251 -6.63 -16.81 18.72
CA ARG A 251 -7.55 -16.22 19.69
C ARG A 251 -6.83 -15.28 20.67
N SER A 252 -5.62 -15.66 21.10
CA SER A 252 -4.80 -14.79 21.94
C SER A 252 -4.51 -13.46 21.25
N PHE A 253 -4.17 -13.46 19.95
CA PHE A 253 -3.96 -12.23 19.18
C PHE A 253 -5.21 -11.34 19.11
N VAL A 254 -6.40 -11.92 18.88
CA VAL A 254 -7.65 -11.15 18.90
C VAL A 254 -7.85 -10.49 20.25
N THR A 255 -7.66 -11.24 21.34
CA THR A 255 -7.76 -10.69 22.72
C THR A 255 -6.75 -9.55 22.92
N THR A 256 -5.52 -9.69 22.45
CA THR A 256 -4.51 -8.62 22.55
C THR A 256 -4.96 -7.36 21.82
N ILE A 257 -5.45 -7.47 20.58
CA ILE A 257 -5.94 -6.32 19.79
C ILE A 257 -7.10 -5.64 20.55
N GLU A 258 -8.03 -6.41 21.10
CA GLU A 258 -9.18 -5.89 21.85
C GLU A 258 -8.74 -5.15 23.12
N GLN A 259 -7.80 -5.69 23.88
CA GLN A 259 -7.29 -5.08 25.11
C GLN A 259 -6.48 -3.80 24.82
N VAL A 260 -5.63 -3.82 23.81
CA VAL A 260 -4.89 -2.60 23.39
C VAL A 260 -5.87 -1.53 22.90
N ARG A 261 -6.91 -1.90 22.11
CA ARG A 261 -7.94 -0.96 21.69
C ARG A 261 -8.72 -0.38 22.88
N ALA A 262 -9.07 -1.19 23.86
CA ALA A 262 -9.77 -0.72 25.05
C ALA A 262 -8.94 0.29 25.85
N ALA A 263 -7.63 0.09 25.93
CA ALA A 263 -6.72 0.99 26.63
C ALA A 263 -6.37 2.26 25.81
N LEU A 264 -6.35 2.14 24.48
CA LEU A 264 -6.01 3.22 23.53
C LEU A 264 -7.14 3.43 22.51
N PRO A 265 -8.35 3.89 22.92
CA PRO A 265 -9.54 3.93 22.04
C PRO A 265 -9.37 4.89 20.86
N GLY A 266 -8.56 5.94 20.99
CA GLY A 266 -8.28 6.94 19.97
C GLY A 266 -7.12 6.60 19.03
N SER A 267 -6.28 5.64 19.39
CA SER A 267 -5.06 5.32 18.65
C SER A 267 -5.32 4.53 17.37
N ARG A 268 -4.43 4.63 16.39
CA ARG A 268 -4.44 3.83 15.17
C ARG A 268 -3.75 2.49 15.43
N LEU A 269 -4.39 1.38 15.13
CA LEU A 269 -3.83 0.04 15.33
C LEU A 269 -3.76 -0.73 14.01
N VAL A 270 -2.61 -1.31 13.76
CA VAL A 270 -2.35 -2.23 12.64
C VAL A 270 -1.76 -3.50 13.21
N PHE A 271 -2.33 -4.67 12.89
CA PHE A 271 -1.81 -5.96 13.34
C PHE A 271 -1.23 -6.75 12.17
N ASN A 272 -0.02 -7.28 12.31
CA ASN A 272 0.64 -8.11 11.31
C ASN A 272 0.07 -9.53 11.29
N ASN A 273 -0.48 -9.95 10.15
CA ASN A 273 -0.89 -11.32 9.89
C ASN A 273 0.20 -12.02 9.06
N VAL A 274 1.28 -12.47 9.72
CA VAL A 274 2.39 -13.12 9.03
C VAL A 274 1.90 -14.34 8.26
N ASN A 275 2.17 -14.34 6.96
CA ASN A 275 1.75 -15.40 6.04
C ASN A 275 0.23 -15.69 6.11
N ASP A 276 -0.57 -14.60 6.24
CA ASP A 276 -2.02 -14.62 6.32
C ASP A 276 -2.59 -15.35 7.56
N PHE A 277 -1.79 -15.46 8.62
CA PHE A 277 -2.19 -16.02 9.91
C PHE A 277 -2.24 -14.93 10.99
N PRO A 278 -3.38 -14.75 11.65
CA PRO A 278 -4.71 -15.35 11.49
C PRO A 278 -5.74 -14.36 10.91
N THR A 279 -5.59 -13.93 9.66
CA THR A 279 -6.44 -12.89 9.04
C THR A 279 -7.94 -13.16 9.25
N TRP A 280 -8.39 -14.41 9.11
CA TRP A 280 -9.79 -14.81 9.31
C TRP A 280 -10.37 -14.50 10.71
N ALA A 281 -9.51 -14.31 11.71
CA ALA A 281 -9.91 -13.96 13.07
C ALA A 281 -9.62 -12.48 13.38
N SER A 282 -8.43 -12.01 13.02
CA SER A 282 -7.96 -10.67 13.36
C SER A 282 -8.58 -9.56 12.52
N ALA A 283 -8.98 -9.84 11.27
CA ALA A 283 -9.56 -8.83 10.39
C ALA A 283 -10.84 -8.19 10.96
N ALA A 284 -11.66 -8.96 11.68
CA ALA A 284 -12.85 -8.48 12.36
C ALA A 284 -12.55 -7.76 13.69
N ALA A 285 -11.34 -7.93 14.26
CA ALA A 285 -10.93 -7.27 15.50
C ALA A 285 -10.84 -5.74 15.32
N PRO A 286 -10.88 -4.95 16.41
CA PRO A 286 -10.93 -3.50 16.36
C PRO A 286 -9.58 -2.86 16.02
N GLN A 287 -9.01 -3.20 14.88
CA GLN A 287 -7.86 -2.57 14.24
C GLN A 287 -8.30 -1.69 13.06
N ASP A 288 -7.43 -0.79 12.61
CA ASP A 288 -7.76 0.22 11.58
C ASP A 288 -7.37 -0.20 10.16
N ALA A 289 -6.56 -1.24 10.01
CA ALA A 289 -6.17 -1.80 8.71
C ALA A 289 -5.87 -3.29 8.85
N VAL A 290 -6.00 -4.04 7.75
CA VAL A 290 -5.53 -5.43 7.67
C VAL A 290 -4.16 -5.42 7.00
N TYR A 291 -3.14 -5.84 7.74
CA TYR A 291 -1.77 -5.92 7.24
C TYR A 291 -1.33 -7.38 7.18
N ILE A 292 -0.72 -7.77 6.06
CA ILE A 292 -0.24 -9.13 5.84
C ILE A 292 1.19 -9.09 5.31
N GLU A 293 2.07 -9.76 5.99
CA GLU A 293 3.44 -10.02 5.56
C GLU A 293 3.51 -11.36 4.84
N VAL A 294 3.98 -11.38 3.59
CA VAL A 294 3.95 -12.60 2.74
C VAL A 294 5.29 -13.27 2.64
N TRP A 295 5.26 -14.58 2.86
CA TRP A 295 6.40 -15.50 2.81
C TRP A 295 6.06 -16.74 1.97
N PRO A 296 7.02 -17.59 1.62
CA PRO A 296 6.68 -18.89 1.03
C PRO A 296 5.59 -19.61 1.82
N PRO A 297 4.56 -20.18 1.14
CA PRO A 297 4.50 -20.48 -0.30
C PRO A 297 3.96 -19.36 -1.21
N HIS A 298 3.71 -18.14 -0.71
CA HIS A 298 3.14 -17.03 -1.48
C HIS A 298 4.19 -16.34 -2.38
N VAL A 299 4.74 -17.06 -3.36
CA VAL A 299 5.89 -16.61 -4.16
C VAL A 299 5.52 -16.05 -5.54
N GLY A 300 4.30 -16.22 -6.00
CA GLY A 300 3.83 -15.75 -7.32
C GLY A 300 2.89 -14.55 -7.26
N LEU A 301 2.75 -13.81 -8.35
CA LEU A 301 1.78 -12.71 -8.49
C LEU A 301 0.34 -13.17 -8.19
N GLU A 302 -0.03 -14.37 -8.64
CA GLU A 302 -1.35 -14.97 -8.32
C GLU A 302 -1.56 -15.14 -6.81
N HIS A 303 -0.52 -15.52 -6.07
CA HIS A 303 -0.61 -15.63 -4.62
C HIS A 303 -0.80 -14.28 -3.94
N LEU A 304 -0.11 -13.22 -4.41
CA LEU A 304 -0.34 -11.84 -3.91
C LEU A 304 -1.79 -11.43 -4.16
N ALA A 305 -2.32 -11.70 -5.36
CA ALA A 305 -3.70 -11.41 -5.73
C ALA A 305 -4.71 -12.14 -4.82
N GLN A 306 -4.48 -13.43 -4.55
CA GLN A 306 -5.34 -14.24 -3.68
C GLN A 306 -5.34 -13.74 -2.24
N VAL A 307 -4.15 -13.42 -1.70
CA VAL A 307 -4.01 -12.87 -0.34
C VAL A 307 -4.71 -11.52 -0.24
N ALA A 308 -4.48 -10.60 -1.19
CA ALA A 308 -5.11 -9.29 -1.22
C ALA A 308 -6.65 -9.39 -1.34
N THR A 309 -7.16 -10.23 -2.24
CA THR A 309 -8.61 -10.42 -2.44
C THR A 309 -9.28 -10.96 -1.18
N ARG A 310 -8.67 -11.96 -0.52
CA ARG A 310 -9.20 -12.51 0.73
C ARG A 310 -9.17 -11.46 1.84
N ALA A 311 -8.06 -10.77 2.02
CA ALA A 311 -7.93 -9.71 3.00
C ALA A 311 -9.00 -8.62 2.81
N ARG A 312 -9.24 -8.19 1.56
CA ARG A 312 -10.30 -7.23 1.22
C ARG A 312 -11.68 -7.72 1.63
N THR A 313 -11.98 -8.99 1.39
CA THR A 313 -13.27 -9.59 1.75
C THR A 313 -13.48 -9.57 3.26
N GLU A 314 -12.46 -9.91 4.03
CA GLU A 314 -12.53 -10.00 5.49
C GLU A 314 -12.36 -8.64 6.19
N ALA A 315 -11.73 -7.68 5.55
CA ALA A 315 -11.43 -6.36 6.12
C ALA A 315 -12.67 -5.48 6.37
N ALA A 316 -13.83 -5.81 5.79
CA ALA A 316 -15.09 -5.06 5.94
C ALA A 316 -14.93 -3.54 5.67
N GLY A 317 -14.19 -3.20 4.60
CA GLY A 317 -13.95 -1.82 4.19
C GLY A 317 -12.69 -1.17 4.77
N LYS A 318 -11.98 -1.80 5.70
CA LYS A 318 -10.67 -1.32 6.18
C LYS A 318 -9.62 -1.36 5.05
N PRO A 319 -8.61 -0.46 5.07
CA PRO A 319 -7.45 -0.58 4.19
C PRO A 319 -6.75 -1.92 4.32
N VAL A 320 -6.22 -2.41 3.20
CA VAL A 320 -5.39 -3.63 3.15
C VAL A 320 -3.99 -3.25 2.72
N VAL A 321 -2.99 -3.68 3.48
CA VAL A 321 -1.57 -3.46 3.21
C VAL A 321 -0.86 -4.80 3.15
N ILE A 322 -0.06 -5.01 2.11
CA ILE A 322 0.76 -6.21 1.96
C ILE A 322 2.23 -5.82 2.08
N ALA A 323 2.97 -6.47 2.96
CA ALA A 323 4.43 -6.43 2.98
C ALA A 323 4.98 -7.57 2.12
N ALA A 324 5.48 -7.21 0.95
CA ALA A 324 6.16 -8.10 0.02
C ALA A 324 7.56 -7.54 -0.22
N TYR A 325 8.55 -8.07 0.50
CA TYR A 325 9.92 -7.59 0.47
C TYR A 325 10.57 -7.87 -0.88
N GLN A 326 11.17 -6.85 -1.49
CA GLN A 326 11.75 -6.92 -2.83
C GLN A 326 13.25 -7.29 -2.78
N HIS A 327 13.58 -8.51 -2.33
CA HIS A 327 14.97 -9.01 -2.28
C HIS A 327 15.66 -8.97 -3.66
N VAL A 328 14.88 -8.90 -4.72
CA VAL A 328 15.38 -8.80 -6.09
C VAL A 328 16.32 -7.62 -6.30
N TYR A 329 16.22 -6.53 -5.53
CA TYR A 329 17.17 -5.41 -5.61
C TYR A 329 18.56 -5.74 -5.11
N ASP A 330 18.72 -6.73 -4.23
CA ASP A 330 20.04 -7.18 -3.77
C ASP A 330 20.71 -8.17 -4.73
N SER A 331 19.95 -8.75 -5.67
CA SER A 331 20.40 -9.84 -6.53
C SER A 331 20.38 -9.55 -8.02
N ALA A 332 19.76 -8.45 -8.46
CA ALA A 332 19.56 -8.14 -9.87
C ALA A 332 19.79 -6.64 -10.19
N PRO A 333 20.07 -6.30 -11.46
CA PRO A 333 20.12 -4.90 -11.88
C PRO A 333 18.81 -4.16 -11.59
N ALA A 334 18.89 -2.90 -11.13
CA ALA A 334 17.75 -2.07 -10.75
C ALA A 334 16.63 -2.08 -11.79
N GLN A 335 16.93 -1.98 -13.08
CA GLN A 335 15.91 -2.00 -14.13
C GLN A 335 15.05 -3.29 -14.15
N SER A 336 15.63 -4.45 -13.82
CA SER A 336 14.90 -5.73 -13.75
C SER A 336 14.10 -5.84 -12.45
N ALA A 337 14.66 -5.31 -11.35
CA ALA A 337 14.01 -5.22 -10.05
C ALA A 337 12.83 -4.23 -10.10
N ASP A 338 13.01 -3.08 -10.74
CA ASP A 338 11.96 -2.07 -10.96
C ASP A 338 10.72 -2.67 -11.65
N ARG A 339 10.93 -3.53 -12.67
CA ARG A 339 9.82 -4.20 -13.35
C ARG A 339 9.12 -5.23 -12.44
N ALA A 340 9.87 -5.95 -11.60
CA ALA A 340 9.28 -6.87 -10.63
C ALA A 340 8.41 -6.11 -9.62
N THR A 341 8.93 -5.00 -9.09
CA THR A 341 8.22 -4.10 -8.19
C THR A 341 6.96 -3.53 -8.84
N ALA A 342 7.05 -3.05 -10.08
CA ALA A 342 5.91 -2.52 -10.83
C ALA A 342 4.83 -3.58 -11.05
N LEU A 343 5.18 -4.83 -11.40
CA LEU A 343 4.21 -5.93 -11.51
C LEU A 343 3.59 -6.32 -10.17
N SER A 344 4.35 -6.28 -9.07
CA SER A 344 3.82 -6.48 -7.72
C SER A 344 2.84 -5.38 -7.35
N MET A 345 3.17 -4.11 -7.59
CA MET A 345 2.28 -2.96 -7.37
C MET A 345 1.03 -3.04 -8.25
N ALA A 346 1.15 -3.37 -9.55
CA ALA A 346 0.02 -3.58 -10.45
C ALA A 346 -0.94 -4.66 -9.91
N THR A 347 -0.36 -5.77 -9.44
CA THR A 347 -1.14 -6.87 -8.84
C THR A 347 -1.86 -6.40 -7.58
N LEU A 348 -1.17 -5.78 -6.64
CA LEU A 348 -1.76 -5.36 -5.37
C LEU A 348 -2.79 -4.25 -5.57
N TYR A 349 -2.47 -3.21 -6.34
CA TYR A 349 -3.38 -2.08 -6.58
C TYR A 349 -4.64 -2.52 -7.32
N SER A 350 -4.51 -3.35 -8.36
CA SER A 350 -5.67 -3.90 -9.05
C SER A 350 -6.52 -4.80 -8.15
N HIS A 351 -5.99 -5.36 -7.06
CA HIS A 351 -6.72 -6.18 -6.08
C HIS A 351 -7.11 -5.42 -4.80
N GLY A 352 -7.00 -4.08 -4.83
CA GLY A 352 -7.48 -3.22 -3.75
C GLY A 352 -6.61 -3.20 -2.51
N ALA A 353 -5.33 -3.53 -2.63
CA ALA A 353 -4.35 -3.45 -1.56
C ALA A 353 -3.24 -2.47 -1.90
N THR A 354 -2.60 -1.89 -0.87
CA THR A 354 -1.36 -1.14 -1.00
C THR A 354 -0.17 -2.00 -0.56
N GLN A 355 1.05 -1.54 -0.81
CA GLN A 355 2.26 -2.25 -0.40
C GLN A 355 3.03 -1.43 0.64
N LEU A 356 3.49 -2.07 1.72
CA LEU A 356 4.56 -1.52 2.53
C LEU A 356 5.87 -1.77 1.79
N LEU A 357 6.46 -0.73 1.24
CA LEU A 357 7.64 -0.85 0.38
C LEU A 357 8.70 0.21 0.65
N CYS A 358 8.28 1.46 0.82
CA CYS A 358 9.14 2.63 0.93
C CYS A 358 8.81 3.43 2.19
N GLY A 359 9.63 4.41 2.52
CA GLY A 359 9.36 5.31 3.64
C GLY A 359 10.53 6.22 3.88
N GLU A 360 11.59 5.68 4.41
CA GLU A 360 12.75 6.43 4.83
C GLU A 360 13.57 6.94 3.63
N ALA A 361 13.40 8.21 3.31
CA ALA A 361 14.11 8.89 2.23
C ALA A 361 14.16 8.03 0.94
N ASP A 362 15.34 7.78 0.42
CA ASP A 362 15.61 6.98 -0.80
C ASP A 362 15.73 5.46 -0.51
N ARG A 363 14.92 4.92 0.41
CA ARG A 363 15.02 3.53 0.88
C ARG A 363 13.85 2.68 0.45
N ILE A 364 14.14 1.42 0.06
CA ILE A 364 13.17 0.40 -0.29
C ILE A 364 13.38 -0.86 0.57
N LEU A 365 12.30 -1.51 0.98
CA LEU A 365 12.37 -2.71 1.80
C LEU A 365 12.70 -3.94 0.96
N VAL A 366 13.80 -4.58 1.33
CA VAL A 366 14.28 -5.84 0.73
C VAL A 366 14.36 -6.98 1.74
N ASP A 367 14.27 -6.69 3.05
CA ASP A 367 14.48 -7.62 4.15
C ASP A 367 13.51 -7.30 5.30
N PRO A 368 13.01 -8.29 6.04
CA PRO A 368 12.15 -8.07 7.20
C PRO A 368 12.87 -7.35 8.36
N TYR A 369 14.18 -7.38 8.39
CA TYR A 369 14.99 -6.52 9.26
C TYR A 369 15.23 -5.19 8.54
N TYR A 370 14.38 -4.21 8.77
CA TYR A 370 14.30 -2.95 8.00
C TYR A 370 15.60 -2.15 7.96
N VAL A 371 16.52 -2.35 8.89
CA VAL A 371 17.88 -1.79 8.86
C VAL A 371 18.70 -2.26 7.65
N ARG A 372 18.31 -3.38 7.02
CA ARG A 372 18.92 -3.94 5.81
C ARG A 372 18.22 -3.48 4.53
N ASN A 373 17.57 -2.32 4.57
CA ASN A 373 16.93 -1.73 3.39
C ASN A 373 17.94 -1.41 2.29
N HIS A 374 17.45 -1.32 1.06
CA HIS A 374 18.26 -0.97 -0.11
C HIS A 374 18.12 0.52 -0.45
N THR A 375 19.21 1.17 -0.91
CA THR A 375 19.15 2.54 -1.43
C THR A 375 18.69 2.51 -2.88
N THR A 376 17.62 3.24 -3.21
CA THR A 376 17.08 3.31 -4.58
C THR A 376 17.98 4.08 -5.51
N GLU A 377 18.06 3.63 -6.77
CA GLU A 377 18.62 4.44 -7.86
C GLU A 377 17.63 5.56 -8.26
N PRO A 378 18.08 6.64 -8.91
CA PRO A 378 17.19 7.70 -9.37
C PRO A 378 16.06 7.22 -10.31
N SER A 379 16.31 6.20 -11.13
CA SER A 379 15.30 5.56 -11.98
C SER A 379 14.21 4.87 -11.18
N THR A 380 14.58 4.14 -10.13
CA THR A 380 13.69 3.47 -9.20
C THR A 380 12.84 4.50 -8.44
N ALA A 381 13.46 5.56 -7.92
CA ALA A 381 12.73 6.65 -7.26
C ALA A 381 11.70 7.28 -8.21
N ALA A 382 12.07 7.56 -9.45
CA ALA A 382 11.17 8.12 -10.46
C ALA A 382 10.01 7.17 -10.82
N LEU A 383 10.25 5.86 -10.86
CA LEU A 383 9.19 4.85 -11.05
C LEU A 383 8.23 4.88 -9.87
N LEU A 384 8.74 4.82 -8.65
CA LEU A 384 7.92 4.81 -7.44
C LEU A 384 7.04 6.08 -7.35
N HIS A 385 7.59 7.28 -7.61
CA HIS A 385 6.81 8.52 -7.62
C HIS A 385 5.63 8.43 -8.59
N ARG A 386 5.86 8.01 -9.84
CA ARG A 386 4.78 7.89 -10.84
C ARG A 386 3.71 6.88 -10.44
N TRP A 387 4.10 5.75 -9.85
CA TRP A 387 3.18 4.69 -9.49
C TRP A 387 2.38 5.01 -8.23
N TYR A 388 2.98 5.73 -7.26
CA TYR A 388 2.23 6.25 -6.11
C TYR A 388 1.30 7.40 -6.50
N ASP A 389 1.73 8.31 -7.40
CA ASP A 389 0.82 9.32 -7.98
C ASP A 389 -0.37 8.65 -8.68
N PHE A 390 -0.13 7.59 -9.45
CA PHE A 390 -1.19 6.84 -10.13
C PHE A 390 -2.16 6.18 -9.14
N LEU A 391 -1.66 5.58 -8.09
CA LEU A 391 -2.49 5.01 -7.02
C LEU A 391 -3.39 6.08 -6.39
N VAL A 392 -2.84 7.25 -6.09
CA VAL A 392 -3.55 8.36 -5.43
C VAL A 392 -4.59 8.99 -6.35
N GLU A 393 -4.26 9.23 -7.63
CA GLU A 393 -5.19 9.79 -8.61
C GLU A 393 -6.41 8.89 -8.86
N HIS A 394 -6.21 7.56 -8.80
CA HIS A 394 -7.24 6.57 -9.13
C HIS A 394 -7.72 5.76 -7.91
N ASP A 395 -7.48 6.24 -6.69
CA ASP A 395 -7.79 5.55 -5.44
C ASP A 395 -9.23 5.01 -5.38
N GLU A 396 -10.20 5.79 -5.82
CA GLU A 396 -11.63 5.42 -5.84
C GLU A 396 -11.96 4.28 -6.82
N LEU A 397 -11.09 4.01 -7.80
CA LEU A 397 -11.21 2.89 -8.75
C LEU A 397 -10.38 1.67 -8.32
N LEU A 398 -9.47 1.85 -7.35
CA LEU A 398 -8.50 0.83 -6.92
C LEU A 398 -8.78 0.31 -5.52
N THR A 399 -8.91 1.19 -4.52
CA THR A 399 -8.93 0.80 -3.11
C THR A 399 -10.23 1.09 -2.37
N ALA A 400 -11.16 1.85 -2.95
CA ALA A 400 -12.43 2.23 -2.29
C ALA A 400 -13.22 1.00 -1.77
N PRO A 401 -13.88 1.09 -0.60
CA PRO A 401 -14.55 -0.04 0.04
C PRO A 401 -15.67 -0.68 -0.80
N GLY A 402 -16.34 0.08 -1.66
CA GLY A 402 -17.47 -0.38 -2.48
C GLY A 402 -17.10 -1.11 -3.78
N ILE A 403 -15.81 -1.33 -4.04
CA ILE A 403 -15.38 -2.04 -5.25
C ILE A 403 -15.64 -3.55 -5.12
N THR A 404 -16.32 -4.11 -6.12
CA THR A 404 -16.69 -5.55 -6.18
C THR A 404 -15.92 -6.25 -7.29
N GLU A 405 -15.38 -7.44 -7.00
CA GLU A 405 -14.76 -8.32 -7.97
C GLU A 405 -15.83 -8.99 -8.86
N VAL A 406 -15.74 -8.82 -10.17
CA VAL A 406 -16.73 -9.35 -11.13
C VAL A 406 -16.09 -10.07 -12.33
N THR A 407 -14.78 -10.34 -12.31
CA THR A 407 -14.07 -11.02 -13.42
C THR A 407 -14.75 -12.32 -13.83
N GLY A 408 -15.22 -13.12 -12.85
CA GLY A 408 -15.90 -14.38 -13.11
C GLY A 408 -17.20 -14.24 -13.91
N SER A 409 -17.90 -13.11 -13.83
CA SER A 409 -19.10 -12.83 -14.60
C SER A 409 -18.82 -12.58 -16.08
N PHE A 410 -17.58 -12.21 -16.40
CA PHE A 410 -17.12 -11.92 -17.76
C PHE A 410 -16.05 -12.91 -18.23
N ALA A 411 -16.15 -14.17 -17.79
CA ALA A 411 -15.22 -15.24 -18.11
C ALA A 411 -15.92 -16.45 -18.73
N GLY A 412 -15.16 -17.24 -19.50
CA GLY A 412 -15.64 -18.50 -20.09
C GLY A 412 -16.38 -18.32 -21.41
N SER A 413 -16.83 -19.45 -21.98
CA SER A 413 -17.40 -19.53 -23.33
C SER A 413 -18.78 -18.89 -23.49
N TYR A 414 -19.45 -18.59 -22.37
CA TYR A 414 -20.75 -17.92 -22.38
C TYR A 414 -20.67 -16.40 -22.22
N ASN A 415 -19.45 -15.87 -21.97
CA ASN A 415 -19.25 -14.43 -21.92
C ASN A 415 -19.26 -13.84 -23.33
N ASP A 416 -20.18 -12.91 -23.57
CA ASP A 416 -20.26 -12.12 -24.80
C ASP A 416 -20.47 -10.62 -24.49
N ASP A 417 -20.31 -10.23 -23.24
CA ASP A 417 -20.67 -8.88 -22.79
C ASP A 417 -19.49 -7.91 -22.73
N ILE A 418 -18.38 -8.30 -22.11
CA ILE A 418 -17.17 -7.49 -22.06
C ILE A 418 -15.96 -8.38 -22.34
N ASP A 419 -15.23 -8.10 -23.41
CA ASP A 419 -14.03 -8.84 -23.78
C ASP A 419 -12.96 -7.95 -24.42
N VAL A 420 -11.69 -8.38 -24.37
CA VAL A 420 -10.57 -7.71 -25.01
C VAL A 420 -9.68 -8.75 -25.72
N THR A 421 -9.26 -8.42 -26.91
CA THR A 421 -8.35 -9.25 -27.71
C THR A 421 -7.20 -8.42 -28.27
N TYR A 422 -6.09 -9.09 -28.61
CA TYR A 422 -4.92 -8.48 -29.21
C TYR A 422 -4.67 -9.12 -30.58
N PRO A 423 -5.39 -8.68 -31.64
CA PRO A 423 -5.41 -9.39 -32.93
C PRO A 423 -4.08 -9.36 -33.66
N ASP A 424 -3.27 -8.29 -33.53
CA ASP A 424 -2.01 -8.14 -34.25
C ASP A 424 -0.95 -9.16 -33.82
N THR A 425 -0.95 -9.55 -32.56
CA THR A 425 0.06 -10.48 -31.99
C THR A 425 -0.52 -11.83 -31.62
N GLY A 426 -1.85 -11.94 -31.52
CA GLY A 426 -2.51 -13.13 -30.99
C GLY A 426 -2.20 -13.41 -29.52
N THR A 427 -1.75 -12.39 -28.77
CA THR A 427 -1.39 -12.53 -27.36
C THR A 427 -2.63 -12.99 -26.57
N PRO A 428 -2.56 -14.11 -25.82
CA PRO A 428 -3.69 -14.62 -25.08
C PRO A 428 -4.06 -13.67 -23.93
N VAL A 429 -5.37 -13.61 -23.63
CA VAL A 429 -5.92 -12.91 -22.47
C VAL A 429 -6.50 -13.92 -21.51
N GLY A 430 -6.07 -13.90 -20.26
CA GLY A 430 -6.51 -14.83 -19.22
C GLY A 430 -7.00 -14.12 -17.95
N HIS A 431 -7.54 -14.91 -17.02
CA HIS A 431 -8.09 -14.42 -15.74
C HIS A 431 -7.18 -14.73 -14.55
N SER A 432 -6.01 -15.28 -14.81
CA SER A 432 -4.97 -15.61 -13.84
C SER A 432 -3.60 -15.15 -14.34
N ALA A 433 -2.66 -15.00 -13.43
CA ALA A 433 -1.29 -14.65 -13.75
C ALA A 433 -0.62 -15.80 -14.53
N THR A 434 -0.57 -15.69 -15.85
CA THR A 434 0.01 -16.70 -16.74
C THR A 434 1.16 -16.08 -17.55
N PRO A 435 2.37 -16.67 -17.54
CA PRO A 435 3.47 -16.20 -18.39
C PRO A 435 3.07 -16.14 -19.87
N GLY A 436 3.47 -15.11 -20.58
CA GLY A 436 3.19 -14.94 -22.00
C GLY A 436 1.79 -14.41 -22.35
N ALA A 437 0.96 -14.08 -21.35
CA ALA A 437 -0.42 -13.61 -21.54
C ALA A 437 -0.63 -12.19 -20.99
N ILE A 438 -1.74 -11.57 -21.37
CA ILE A 438 -2.31 -10.44 -20.64
C ILE A 438 -3.21 -10.98 -19.54
N TRP A 439 -2.93 -10.61 -18.30
CA TRP A 439 -3.79 -10.93 -17.16
C TRP A 439 -4.89 -9.88 -17.03
N ARG A 440 -6.13 -10.28 -17.31
CA ARG A 440 -7.32 -9.43 -17.23
C ARG A 440 -8.05 -9.65 -15.92
N ARG A 441 -8.36 -8.56 -15.24
CA ARG A 441 -9.24 -8.50 -14.09
C ARG A 441 -10.32 -7.43 -14.31
N ILE A 442 -11.56 -7.68 -13.91
CA ILE A 442 -12.65 -6.70 -13.99
C ILE A 442 -13.25 -6.51 -12.60
N THR A 443 -13.36 -5.24 -12.19
CA THR A 443 -14.06 -4.85 -10.98
C THR A 443 -15.21 -3.91 -11.32
N GLN A 444 -16.16 -3.80 -10.39
CA GLN A 444 -17.27 -2.86 -10.47
C GLN A 444 -17.14 -1.83 -9.35
N ALA A 445 -17.14 -0.55 -9.71
CA ALA A 445 -17.13 0.61 -8.82
C ALA A 445 -18.38 1.45 -9.06
N GLY A 446 -19.42 1.26 -8.26
CA GLY A 446 -20.75 1.81 -8.48
C GLY A 446 -21.39 1.21 -9.74
N ASP A 447 -21.73 2.05 -10.71
CA ASP A 447 -22.30 1.67 -12.02
C ASP A 447 -21.22 1.46 -13.10
N ARG A 448 -19.94 1.62 -12.79
CA ARG A 448 -18.81 1.56 -13.72
C ARG A 448 -18.09 0.23 -13.63
N TYR A 449 -17.52 -0.21 -14.75
CA TYR A 449 -16.56 -1.32 -14.76
C TYR A 449 -15.14 -0.77 -14.88
N VAL A 450 -14.22 -1.39 -14.13
CA VAL A 450 -12.79 -1.11 -14.21
C VAL A 450 -12.09 -2.39 -14.64
N MET A 451 -11.53 -2.40 -15.85
CA MET A 451 -10.74 -3.52 -16.34
C MET A 451 -9.27 -3.22 -16.14
N HIS A 452 -8.58 -4.14 -15.48
CA HIS A 452 -7.13 -4.11 -15.31
C HIS A 452 -6.50 -5.10 -16.28
N LEU A 453 -5.51 -4.64 -17.04
CA LEU A 453 -4.76 -5.42 -18.01
C LEU A 453 -3.28 -5.39 -17.61
N ILE A 454 -2.80 -6.48 -17.00
CA ILE A 454 -1.41 -6.64 -16.57
C ILE A 454 -0.65 -7.41 -17.65
N ASN A 455 0.38 -6.81 -18.21
CA ASN A 455 1.13 -7.39 -19.32
C ASN A 455 2.22 -8.34 -18.81
N LEU A 456 1.96 -9.64 -18.90
CA LEU A 456 2.91 -10.72 -18.61
C LEU A 456 3.49 -11.35 -19.89
N ALA A 457 3.22 -10.77 -21.07
CA ALA A 457 3.84 -11.19 -22.31
C ALA A 457 5.36 -10.96 -22.25
N GLY A 458 6.14 -11.94 -22.69
CA GLY A 458 7.60 -11.89 -22.59
C GLY A 458 8.19 -12.31 -21.23
N GLN A 459 7.34 -12.61 -20.24
CA GLN A 459 7.81 -13.17 -18.96
C GLN A 459 7.87 -14.70 -19.02
N GLY A 460 8.92 -15.28 -18.40
CA GLY A 460 9.11 -16.74 -18.34
C GLY A 460 8.41 -17.41 -17.14
N ASP A 461 8.10 -16.65 -16.12
CA ASP A 461 7.40 -17.07 -14.90
C ASP A 461 6.61 -15.90 -14.31
N THR A 462 5.94 -16.11 -13.16
CA THR A 462 5.14 -15.11 -12.47
C THR A 462 5.58 -14.90 -11.01
N LEU A 463 6.83 -15.18 -10.68
CA LEU A 463 7.37 -14.91 -9.34
C LEU A 463 7.40 -13.40 -9.11
N TRP A 464 6.89 -12.92 -7.98
CA TRP A 464 6.83 -11.48 -7.72
C TRP A 464 8.20 -10.91 -7.27
N ASP A 465 9.05 -11.70 -6.63
CA ASP A 465 10.39 -11.31 -6.16
C ASP A 465 11.48 -11.99 -7.01
N ALA A 466 11.44 -11.75 -8.31
CA ALA A 466 12.44 -12.26 -9.26
C ALA A 466 12.64 -11.24 -10.39
N PRO A 467 13.85 -11.18 -11.01
CA PRO A 467 14.13 -10.23 -12.09
C PRO A 467 13.14 -10.38 -13.25
N ARG A 468 12.63 -9.26 -13.77
CA ARG A 468 11.68 -9.24 -14.87
C ARG A 468 12.29 -8.72 -16.17
N ASN A 469 11.92 -9.39 -17.27
CA ASN A 469 12.24 -8.91 -18.61
C ASN A 469 11.46 -7.62 -18.93
N ALA A 470 11.89 -6.90 -19.96
CA ALA A 470 11.05 -5.88 -20.58
C ALA A 470 9.72 -6.51 -21.04
N PRO A 471 8.57 -5.82 -20.87
CA PRO A 471 7.32 -6.33 -21.40
C PRO A 471 7.39 -6.47 -22.91
N ALA A 472 6.80 -7.53 -23.46
CA ALA A 472 6.69 -7.66 -24.90
C ALA A 472 5.66 -6.67 -25.44
N GLU A 473 5.89 -6.17 -26.65
CA GLU A 473 4.94 -5.35 -27.38
C GLU A 473 3.77 -6.25 -27.86
N VAL A 474 2.56 -5.95 -27.40
CA VAL A 474 1.37 -6.75 -27.70
C VAL A 474 0.42 -6.10 -28.72
N GLY A 475 0.77 -4.90 -29.21
CA GLY A 475 -0.08 -4.15 -30.13
C GLY A 475 -1.30 -3.53 -29.45
N ALA A 476 -2.17 -2.92 -30.25
CA ALA A 476 -3.43 -2.35 -29.78
C ALA A 476 -4.42 -3.46 -29.41
N GLY A 477 -5.16 -3.23 -28.29
CA GLY A 477 -6.22 -4.11 -27.85
C GLY A 477 -7.57 -3.74 -28.46
N THR A 478 -8.35 -4.70 -28.96
CA THR A 478 -9.73 -4.48 -29.36
C THR A 478 -10.65 -4.84 -28.18
N LEU A 479 -11.23 -3.82 -27.56
CA LEU A 479 -12.24 -3.97 -26.52
C LEU A 479 -13.62 -4.08 -27.20
N LYS A 480 -14.41 -5.09 -26.80
CA LYS A 480 -15.79 -5.34 -27.21
C LYS A 480 -16.69 -5.23 -25.99
N ILE A 481 -17.78 -4.47 -26.09
CA ILE A 481 -18.75 -4.29 -25.01
C ILE A 481 -20.15 -4.49 -25.58
N ARG A 482 -20.98 -5.35 -24.95
CA ARG A 482 -22.40 -5.45 -25.28
C ARG A 482 -23.12 -4.19 -24.79
N ARG A 483 -23.93 -3.60 -25.67
CA ARG A 483 -24.66 -2.36 -25.38
C ARG A 483 -25.85 -2.64 -24.47
N ALA A 484 -26.01 -1.80 -23.45
CA ALA A 484 -27.21 -1.81 -22.60
C ALA A 484 -28.29 -0.80 -23.07
N GLY A 485 -27.96 0.12 -23.98
CA GLY A 485 -28.83 1.18 -24.46
C GLY A 485 -28.44 1.68 -25.85
N SER A 486 -29.11 2.74 -26.31
CA SER A 486 -28.87 3.34 -27.65
C SER A 486 -27.57 4.15 -27.72
N GLU A 487 -27.14 4.75 -26.60
CA GLU A 487 -25.94 5.56 -26.57
C GLU A 487 -24.67 4.67 -26.40
N PRO A 488 -23.52 5.08 -26.96
CA PRO A 488 -22.28 4.37 -26.76
C PRO A 488 -21.83 4.46 -25.29
N PRO A 489 -21.20 3.40 -24.73
CA PRO A 489 -20.51 3.51 -23.46
C PRO A 489 -19.33 4.49 -23.61
N ARG A 490 -18.96 5.17 -22.53
CA ARG A 490 -17.72 5.95 -22.51
C ARG A 490 -16.58 5.06 -22.04
N VAL A 491 -15.49 5.03 -22.80
CA VAL A 491 -14.29 4.26 -22.47
C VAL A 491 -13.12 5.22 -22.27
N ARG A 492 -12.41 5.05 -21.16
CA ARG A 492 -11.22 5.82 -20.83
C ARG A 492 -10.10 4.88 -20.38
N VAL A 493 -8.86 5.25 -20.68
CA VAL A 493 -7.69 4.43 -20.33
C VAL A 493 -6.67 5.26 -19.57
N ALA A 494 -5.94 4.59 -18.65
CA ALA A 494 -4.77 5.13 -17.99
C ALA A 494 -3.69 4.04 -17.86
N ASP A 495 -2.42 4.44 -17.88
CA ASP A 495 -1.24 3.59 -17.74
C ASP A 495 -0.18 4.39 -16.98
N PRO A 496 0.33 3.91 -15.83
CA PRO A 496 1.23 4.69 -14.98
C PRO A 496 2.53 5.12 -15.66
N ASP A 497 2.97 4.37 -16.67
CA ASP A 497 4.25 4.63 -17.36
C ASP A 497 4.09 5.41 -18.66
N ARG A 498 2.90 5.39 -19.29
CA ARG A 498 2.67 6.02 -20.61
C ARG A 498 1.64 7.15 -20.54
N HIS A 499 0.48 6.90 -19.92
CA HIS A 499 -0.67 7.83 -19.87
C HIS A 499 -1.29 7.79 -18.48
N PRO A 500 -0.66 8.39 -17.45
CA PRO A 500 -1.12 8.25 -16.07
C PRO A 500 -2.53 8.84 -15.84
N ARG A 501 -2.94 9.84 -16.63
CA ARG A 501 -4.28 10.42 -16.64
C ARG A 501 -5.23 9.57 -17.47
N LEU A 502 -6.50 9.46 -17.04
CA LEU A 502 -7.58 8.90 -17.85
C LEU A 502 -7.82 9.73 -19.11
N ILE A 503 -7.66 9.12 -20.28
CA ILE A 503 -7.92 9.71 -21.60
C ILE A 503 -9.08 8.96 -22.27
N ASP A 504 -9.93 9.71 -22.97
CA ASP A 504 -11.06 9.13 -23.73
C ASP A 504 -10.53 8.32 -24.92
N VAL A 505 -11.16 7.17 -25.16
CA VAL A 505 -10.93 6.32 -26.31
C VAL A 505 -12.17 6.36 -27.20
N GLU A 506 -11.98 6.53 -28.50
CA GLU A 506 -13.08 6.54 -29.46
C GLU A 506 -13.80 5.19 -29.46
N VAL A 507 -15.14 5.25 -29.43
CA VAL A 507 -16.02 4.09 -29.43
C VAL A 507 -16.84 4.06 -30.71
N THR A 508 -16.78 2.95 -31.42
CA THR A 508 -17.60 2.69 -32.60
C THR A 508 -18.69 1.68 -32.29
N LEU A 509 -19.84 1.80 -32.94
CA LEU A 509 -20.99 0.91 -32.74
C LEU A 509 -21.16 -0.02 -33.95
N ASP A 510 -21.35 -1.32 -33.67
CA ASP A 510 -21.69 -2.32 -34.67
C ASP A 510 -22.70 -3.31 -34.09
N GLY A 511 -23.93 -3.24 -34.57
CA GLY A 511 -25.06 -4.04 -34.08
C GLY A 511 -25.30 -3.85 -32.57
N ASP A 512 -25.28 -4.97 -31.84
CA ASP A 512 -25.48 -4.99 -30.38
C ASP A 512 -24.23 -4.63 -29.59
N PHE A 513 -23.11 -4.32 -30.26
CA PHE A 513 -21.83 -4.11 -29.61
C PHE A 513 -21.26 -2.73 -29.84
N ALA A 514 -20.46 -2.32 -28.90
CA ALA A 514 -19.55 -1.17 -28.97
C ALA A 514 -18.10 -1.68 -28.98
N TYR A 515 -17.27 -1.05 -29.80
CA TYR A 515 -15.85 -1.40 -29.94
C TYR A 515 -14.97 -0.20 -29.66
N ALA A 516 -13.85 -0.41 -28.96
CA ALA A 516 -12.81 0.59 -28.74
C ALA A 516 -11.43 0.01 -29.00
N GLN A 517 -10.56 0.79 -29.66
CA GLN A 517 -9.16 0.40 -29.84
C GLN A 517 -8.33 0.94 -28.68
N LEU A 518 -7.94 0.06 -27.76
CA LEU A 518 -7.11 0.39 -26.61
C LEU A 518 -5.65 0.54 -27.03
N PRO A 519 -4.91 1.56 -26.55
CA PRO A 519 -3.46 1.58 -26.74
C PRO A 519 -2.82 0.34 -26.11
N ALA A 520 -1.68 -0.09 -26.66
CA ALA A 520 -0.94 -1.23 -26.13
C ALA A 520 -0.58 -0.99 -24.64
N PRO A 521 -0.88 -1.91 -23.71
CA PRO A 521 -0.45 -1.80 -22.32
C PRO A 521 1.07 -1.89 -22.21
N HIS A 522 1.68 -1.07 -21.34
CA HIS A 522 3.08 -1.28 -20.96
C HIS A 522 3.18 -2.43 -19.94
N LEU A 523 3.26 -2.15 -18.64
CA LEU A 523 3.20 -3.18 -17.60
C LEU A 523 1.78 -3.36 -17.06
N TRP A 524 1.03 -2.27 -16.95
CA TRP A 524 -0.34 -2.28 -16.44
C TRP A 524 -1.16 -1.15 -17.08
N GLN A 525 -2.35 -1.48 -17.51
CA GLN A 525 -3.33 -0.53 -18.02
C GLN A 525 -4.65 -0.66 -17.26
N LEU A 526 -5.22 0.47 -16.89
CA LEU A 526 -6.56 0.60 -16.31
C LEU A 526 -7.50 1.09 -17.40
N VAL A 527 -8.61 0.37 -17.63
CA VAL A 527 -9.67 0.76 -18.57
C VAL A 527 -10.94 0.98 -17.79
N LEU A 528 -11.41 2.24 -17.77
CA LEU A 528 -12.65 2.64 -17.13
C LEU A 528 -13.77 2.64 -18.16
N ILE A 529 -14.84 1.88 -17.90
CA ILE A 529 -16.01 1.74 -18.77
C ILE A 529 -17.20 2.30 -18.01
N ASP A 530 -17.73 3.43 -18.49
CA ASP A 530 -19.03 3.95 -18.04
C ASP A 530 -20.10 3.36 -18.98
N PRO A 531 -20.98 2.48 -18.51
CA PRO A 531 -22.02 1.88 -19.37
C PRO A 531 -22.97 2.96 -19.86
N SER A 532 -23.51 2.77 -21.06
CA SER A 532 -24.58 3.64 -21.57
C SER A 532 -25.76 3.62 -20.59
N ARG A 533 -26.26 4.81 -20.20
CA ARG A 533 -27.45 4.88 -19.37
C ARG A 533 -28.62 4.26 -20.15
N ALA A 534 -29.26 3.24 -19.59
CA ALA A 534 -30.55 2.81 -20.09
C ALA A 534 -31.49 4.01 -19.95
N THR A 535 -31.95 4.55 -21.08
CA THR A 535 -33.09 5.49 -21.07
C THR A 535 -34.27 4.67 -20.56
N HIS A 536 -34.60 4.76 -19.27
CA HIS A 536 -35.90 4.28 -18.79
C HIS A 536 -36.98 5.05 -19.55
N PRO A 537 -37.93 4.32 -20.19
CA PRO A 537 -39.03 4.95 -20.88
C PRO A 537 -39.94 5.74 -19.94
#